data_c9a996c088d85cc6162861fab56d7e4d
#
_entry.id   c9a996c088d85cc6162861fab56d7e4d
#
_cell.length_a   1.000
_cell.length_b   1.000
_cell.length_c   1.000
_cell.angle_alpha   90.00
_cell.angle_beta   90.00
_cell.angle_gamma   90.00
#
_symmetry.space_group_name_H-M   'P 1'
#
loop_
_entity.id
_entity.type
_entity.pdbx_description
1 polymer ?
#
loop_
_entity_poly.entity_id
_entity_poly.type
_entity_poly.pdbx_seq_one_letter_code
_entity_poly.pdbx_strand_id
1 'polypeptide(L)'
;MELSLHDRRKEVRKAHDAELTLVVDDPLPAEVRGRLVDISRSGFRARHSYPRFEPGQQVRFRYPASQGQARVMWNRILNGSVETGFLVL
;
A
#
# COMPACT_ATOMS: atom_id res chain seq x y z
N MET A 1 20.19 18.70 12.51
CA MET A 1 19.73 18.20 12.39
C MET A 1 19.49 17.36 11.87
N GLU A 2 19.46 16.72 11.78
CA GLU A 2 19.28 16.00 11.40
C GLU A 2 18.75 15.38 11.13
N LEU A 3 18.76 15.12 10.93
CA LEU A 3 18.09 14.64 10.76
C LEU A 3 17.22 14.26 9.85
N SER A 4 17.27 14.59 8.83
CA SER A 4 16.21 14.36 7.88
C SER A 4 16.17 12.94 7.37
N LEU A 5 17.30 12.32 7.27
CA LEU A 5 17.36 10.91 6.88
C LEU A 5 16.62 10.03 7.84
N HIS A 6 16.66 10.38 9.08
CA HIS A 6 15.96 9.60 10.09
C HIS A 6 14.46 9.83 10.00
N ASP A 7 14.06 10.95 9.47
CA ASP A 7 12.66 11.31 9.43
C ASP A 7 11.83 10.36 8.61
N ARG A 8 12.43 9.75 7.60
CA ARG A 8 11.67 8.81 6.79
C ARG A 8 11.13 7.65 7.60
N ARG A 9 11.95 7.15 8.50
CA ARG A 9 11.52 6.03 9.32
C ARG A 9 10.60 6.46 10.43
N LYS A 10 10.59 7.75 10.71
CA LYS A 10 9.74 8.29 11.74
C LYS A 10 8.53 9.00 11.19
N GLU A 11 8.27 8.78 9.92
CA GLU A 11 7.09 9.32 9.30
C GLU A 11 5.86 8.92 10.08
N VAL A 12 5.03 9.88 10.37
CA VAL A 12 3.82 9.61 11.14
C VAL A 12 2.86 8.77 10.32
N ARG A 13 2.38 7.70 10.90
CA ARG A 13 1.37 6.88 10.29
C ARG A 13 0.08 7.03 11.05
N LYS A 14 -0.99 7.28 10.32
CA LYS A 14 -2.29 7.46 10.92
C LYS A 14 -3.18 6.29 10.54
N ALA A 15 -3.75 5.66 11.53
CA ALA A 15 -4.73 4.61 11.28
C ALA A 15 -5.84 5.17 10.41
N HIS A 16 -6.24 4.39 9.42
CA HIS A 16 -7.24 4.86 8.48
C HIS A 16 -7.98 3.66 7.91
N ASP A 17 -9.20 3.45 8.37
CA ASP A 17 -9.98 2.30 7.97
C ASP A 17 -10.92 2.71 6.85
N ALA A 18 -10.63 2.23 5.65
CA ALA A 18 -11.44 2.53 4.49
C ALA A 18 -11.30 1.42 3.48
N GLU A 19 -12.31 1.25 2.66
CA GLU A 19 -12.22 0.32 1.55
C GLU A 19 -11.24 0.84 0.52
N LEU A 20 -10.51 -0.09 -0.09
CA LEU A 20 -9.48 0.23 -1.04
C LEU A 20 -9.59 -0.72 -2.21
N THR A 21 -9.44 -0.19 -3.42
CA THR A 21 -9.34 -1.00 -4.62
C THR A 21 -7.96 -0.82 -5.21
N LEU A 22 -7.31 -1.94 -5.52
CA LEU A 22 -6.03 -1.96 -6.19
C LEU A 22 -6.21 -2.61 -7.54
N VAL A 23 -5.66 -2.01 -8.57
CA VAL A 23 -5.75 -2.55 -9.92
C VAL A 23 -4.36 -2.89 -10.41
N VAL A 24 -4.19 -4.14 -10.78
CA VAL A 24 -2.94 -4.68 -11.29
C VAL A 24 -3.13 -4.91 -12.78
N ASP A 25 -2.22 -4.42 -13.59
CA ASP A 25 -2.31 -4.61 -15.03
C ASP A 25 -1.38 -5.69 -15.56
N ASP A 26 -0.26 -5.91 -14.89
CA ASP A 26 0.77 -6.85 -15.32
C ASP A 26 1.09 -7.82 -14.21
N PRO A 27 1.39 -9.07 -14.54
CA PRO A 27 1.33 -9.69 -15.85
C PRO A 27 -0.09 -9.99 -16.29
N LEU A 28 -1.02 -10.10 -15.37
CA LEU A 28 -2.41 -10.35 -15.66
C LEU A 28 -3.26 -9.32 -14.97
N PRO A 29 -4.30 -8.81 -15.64
CA PRO A 29 -5.19 -7.86 -15.00
C PRO A 29 -5.87 -8.48 -13.79
N ALA A 30 -5.95 -7.71 -12.72
CA ALA A 30 -6.65 -8.14 -11.52
C ALA A 30 -7.12 -6.94 -10.75
N GLU A 31 -8.28 -7.07 -10.14
CA GLU A 31 -8.80 -6.06 -9.24
C GLU A 31 -8.81 -6.66 -7.85
N VAL A 32 -8.14 -5.98 -6.93
CA VAL A 32 -7.98 -6.48 -5.58
C VAL A 32 -8.69 -5.52 -4.64
N ARG A 33 -9.62 -6.04 -3.87
CA ARG A 33 -10.32 -5.23 -2.86
C ARG A 33 -9.72 -5.50 -1.52
N GLY A 34 -9.52 -4.44 -0.76
CA GLY A 34 -8.93 -4.57 0.55
C GLY A 34 -9.34 -3.43 1.45
N ARG A 35 -8.60 -3.31 2.54
CA ARG A 35 -8.83 -2.26 3.52
C ARG A 35 -7.54 -1.54 3.81
N LEU A 36 -7.62 -0.22 3.88
CA LEU A 36 -6.49 0.56 4.37
C LEU A 36 -6.26 0.24 5.84
N VAL A 37 -5.01 0.12 6.20
CA VAL A 37 -4.62 -0.05 7.60
C VAL A 37 -4.18 1.30 8.15
N ASP A 38 -3.30 1.96 7.44
CA ASP A 38 -2.85 3.29 7.83
C ASP A 38 -2.26 4.00 6.62
N ILE A 39 -2.10 5.30 6.76
CA ILE A 39 -1.50 6.12 5.74
C ILE A 39 -0.40 6.95 6.37
N SER A 40 0.57 7.34 5.55
CA SER A 40 1.63 8.23 5.93
C SER A 40 1.86 9.19 4.79
N ARG A 41 2.83 10.05 4.96
CA ARG A 41 3.14 11.06 3.96
C ARG A 41 3.48 10.47 2.61
N SER A 42 4.22 9.38 2.58
CA SER A 42 4.70 8.83 1.32
C SER A 42 3.97 7.59 0.86
N GLY A 43 3.08 7.04 1.67
CA GLY A 43 2.43 5.82 1.26
C GLY A 43 1.37 5.33 2.20
N PHE A 44 1.01 4.06 2.02
CA PHE A 44 -0.03 3.47 2.86
C PHE A 44 0.21 1.97 2.99
N ARG A 45 -0.45 1.38 3.97
CA ARG A 45 -0.48 -0.07 4.12
C ARG A 45 -1.91 -0.54 3.96
N ALA A 46 -2.06 -1.68 3.33
CA ALA A 46 -3.37 -2.25 3.05
C ALA A 46 -3.38 -3.73 3.39
N ARG A 47 -4.54 -4.22 3.80
CA ARG A 47 -4.77 -5.63 4.06
C ARG A 47 -5.74 -6.16 3.03
N HIS A 48 -5.43 -7.33 2.48
CA HIS A 48 -6.20 -7.91 1.40
C HIS A 48 -5.90 -9.41 1.34
N SER A 49 -6.38 -10.07 0.29
CA SER A 49 -6.16 -11.51 0.15
C SER A 49 -5.39 -11.90 -1.11
N TYR A 50 -4.77 -10.94 -1.78
CA TYR A 50 -4.07 -11.20 -3.04
C TYR A 50 -2.60 -11.47 -2.74
N PRO A 51 -2.12 -12.71 -2.91
CA PRO A 51 -0.77 -13.05 -2.46
C PRO A 51 0.33 -12.81 -3.50
N ARG A 52 0.00 -12.25 -4.65
CA ARG A 52 0.94 -12.21 -5.77
C ARG A 52 1.63 -10.87 -5.99
N PHE A 53 1.44 -9.91 -5.12
CA PHE A 53 2.17 -8.66 -5.24
C PHE A 53 3.66 -8.92 -5.00
N GLU A 54 4.50 -8.24 -5.77
CA GLU A 54 5.94 -8.33 -5.62
C GLU A 54 6.51 -6.94 -5.44
N PRO A 55 7.56 -6.81 -4.62
CA PRO A 55 8.20 -5.51 -4.45
C PRO A 55 8.63 -4.94 -5.80
N GLY A 56 8.38 -3.67 -5.99
CA GLY A 56 8.69 -2.97 -7.22
C GLY A 56 7.54 -2.94 -8.21
N GLN A 57 6.52 -3.75 -8.03
CA GLN A 57 5.38 -3.76 -8.93
C GLN A 57 4.58 -2.49 -8.79
N GLN A 58 4.13 -1.95 -9.92
CA GLN A 58 3.35 -0.73 -9.94
C GLN A 58 1.88 -1.06 -10.08
N VAL A 59 1.04 -0.39 -9.30
CA VAL A 59 -0.39 -0.64 -9.28
C VAL A 59 -1.12 0.69 -9.26
N ARG A 60 -2.40 0.66 -9.58
CA ARG A 60 -3.27 1.81 -9.39
C ARG A 60 -4.09 1.58 -8.14
N PHE A 61 -4.37 2.64 -7.42
CA PHE A 61 -5.15 2.52 -6.19
C PHE A 61 -6.28 3.55 -6.16
N ARG A 62 -7.31 3.21 -5.41
CA ARG A 62 -8.42 4.13 -5.16
C ARG A 62 -9.03 3.82 -3.81
N TYR A 63 -9.19 4.87 -3.01
CA TYR A 63 -10.00 4.82 -1.81
C TYR A 63 -10.73 6.18 -1.71
N PRO A 64 -11.71 6.34 -0.80
CA PRO A 64 -12.58 7.53 -0.88
C PRO A 64 -11.85 8.86 -0.93
N ALA A 65 -10.73 9.00 -0.25
CA ALA A 65 -10.04 10.29 -0.17
C ALA A 65 -9.00 10.49 -1.26
N SER A 66 -8.64 9.44 -2.03
CA SER A 66 -7.51 9.60 -2.95
C SER A 66 -7.46 8.47 -3.97
N GLN A 67 -6.82 8.75 -5.08
CA GLN A 67 -6.53 7.73 -6.08
C GLN A 67 -5.25 8.10 -6.81
N GLY A 68 -4.61 7.11 -7.40
CA GLY A 68 -3.37 7.35 -8.11
C GLY A 68 -2.63 6.06 -8.39
N GLN A 69 -1.31 6.17 -8.45
CA GLN A 69 -0.43 5.05 -8.71
C GLN A 69 0.48 4.86 -7.51
N ALA A 70 0.84 3.61 -7.28
CA ALA A 70 1.70 3.27 -6.17
C ALA A 70 2.61 2.11 -6.56
N ARG A 71 3.68 1.94 -5.80
CA ARG A 71 4.62 0.85 -5.98
C ARG A 71 4.61 -0.02 -4.75
N VAL A 72 4.56 -1.33 -4.98
CA VAL A 72 4.64 -2.30 -3.89
C VAL A 72 6.04 -2.24 -3.30
N MET A 73 6.11 -2.04 -1.99
CA MET A 73 7.40 -1.99 -1.31
C MET A 73 7.70 -3.29 -0.59
N TRP A 74 6.69 -3.89 0.03
CA TRP A 74 6.87 -5.15 0.72
C TRP A 74 5.50 -5.82 0.89
N ASN A 75 5.55 -7.12 1.08
CA ASN A 75 4.39 -7.97 1.33
C ASN A 75 4.64 -8.82 2.55
N ARG A 76 3.59 -9.11 3.28
CA ARG A 76 3.70 -9.98 4.43
C ARG A 76 2.41 -10.76 4.58
N ILE A 77 2.52 -12.07 4.81
CA ILE A 77 1.36 -12.92 5.00
C ILE A 77 1.14 -13.11 6.49
N LEU A 78 -0.07 -12.85 6.94
CA LEU A 78 -0.45 -12.91 8.34
C LEU A 78 -1.74 -13.69 8.47
N ASN A 79 -1.64 -14.92 8.96
CA ASN A 79 -2.84 -15.69 9.34
C ASN A 79 -3.95 -15.63 8.30
N GLY A 80 -3.63 -15.95 7.06
CA GLY A 80 -4.64 -16.03 6.03
C GLY A 80 -4.95 -14.72 5.33
N SER A 81 -4.32 -13.62 5.72
CA SER A 81 -4.45 -12.38 4.98
C SER A 81 -3.07 -11.88 4.60
N VAL A 82 -3.05 -10.89 3.72
CA VAL A 82 -1.81 -10.31 3.23
C VAL A 82 -1.82 -8.83 3.60
N GLU A 83 -0.70 -8.37 4.08
CA GLU A 83 -0.51 -6.95 4.31
C GLU A 83 0.58 -6.45 3.37
N THR A 84 0.33 -5.36 2.68
CA THR A 84 1.26 -4.82 1.69
C THR A 84 1.51 -3.35 1.99
N GLY A 85 2.78 -2.97 1.90
CA GLY A 85 3.16 -1.58 2.01
C GLY A 85 3.37 -0.99 0.64
N PHE A 86 2.83 0.20 0.42
CA PHE A 86 2.87 0.89 -0.86
C PHE A 86 3.49 2.26 -0.72
N LEU A 87 4.26 2.63 -1.73
CA LEU A 87 4.78 3.99 -1.89
C LEU A 87 3.93 4.67 -2.97
N VAL A 88 3.38 5.83 -2.66
CA VAL A 88 2.58 6.58 -3.64
C VAL A 88 3.53 7.27 -4.61
N LEU A 89 3.25 7.13 -5.88
CA LEU A 89 4.08 7.69 -6.94
C LEU A 89 3.62 9.07 -7.38
#